data_8e9f8790818d8a8498ac7c9b77af242b
#
_entry.id   8e9f8790818d8a8498ac7c9b77af242b
#
_cell.length_a   1.000
_cell.length_b   1.000
_cell.length_c   1.000
_cell.angle_alpha   90.00
_cell.angle_beta   90.00
_cell.angle_gamma   90.00
#
_symmetry.space_group_name_H-M   'P 1'
#
loop_
_entity.id
_entity.type
_entity.pdbx_description
1 polymer ?
#
loop_
_entity_poly.entity_id
_entity_poly.type
_entity_poly.pdbx_seq_one_letter_code
_entity_poly.pdbx_strand_id
1 'polypeptide(L)'
;MLQAKVQELGLKRSQYDDYREDHLNIPVTDLVFRIMTYDHIPDEEGRKLNPKTVADTKVKLNFPPFKHYKLDKNNKPYEVGRSHHAGHNQFSLDHGKITPKLANMFIKLCQRYGTRSNWRGYTYNDEMQGQALLQLSQIGLQFDESKSQNPFAYYTATITNSFTRVLNMEKKNQNLRDDLLEQAGAMPSLTRQMKNSEELATIEQKQKEEK
;
A
#
# COMPACT_ATOMS: atom_id res chain seq x y z
N MET A 1 3.54 18.06 10.76
CA MET A 1 2.81 18.84 11.78
C MET A 1 2.28 17.96 12.91
N LEU A 2 1.50 16.92 12.64
CA LEU A 2 0.94 16.02 13.67
C LEU A 2 1.99 15.22 14.46
N GLN A 3 2.98 14.64 13.80
CA GLN A 3 4.10 13.94 14.48
C GLN A 3 4.90 14.84 15.42
N ALA A 4 5.20 16.05 14.99
CA ALA A 4 5.90 17.01 15.82
C ALA A 4 5.10 17.32 17.10
N LYS A 5 3.77 17.49 16.98
CA LYS A 5 2.90 17.75 18.12
C LYS A 5 2.79 16.57 19.08
N VAL A 6 2.74 15.33 18.58
CA VAL A 6 2.72 14.12 19.41
C VAL A 6 4.06 13.94 20.15
N GLN A 7 5.19 14.20 19.49
CA GLN A 7 6.51 14.17 20.10
C GLN A 7 6.70 15.29 21.12
N GLU A 8 6.28 16.51 20.77
CA GLU A 8 6.34 17.67 21.65
C GLU A 8 5.57 17.47 22.96
N LEU A 9 4.41 16.80 22.87
CA LEU A 9 3.56 16.52 24.02
C LEU A 9 4.01 15.27 24.82
N GLY A 10 5.00 14.52 24.34
CA GLY A 10 5.52 13.35 25.02
C GLY A 10 4.48 12.26 25.27
N LEU A 11 3.45 12.19 24.41
CA LEU A 11 2.28 11.34 24.61
C LEU A 11 2.63 9.86 24.51
N LYS A 12 2.44 9.13 25.60
CA LYS A 12 2.58 7.66 25.65
C LYS A 12 1.22 6.99 25.47
N ARG A 13 1.22 5.82 24.86
CA ARG A 13 0.01 5.02 24.58
C ARG A 13 -0.88 4.80 25.82
N SER A 14 -0.28 4.66 27.01
CA SER A 14 -0.98 4.45 28.29
C SER A 14 -1.66 5.69 28.88
N GLN A 15 -1.57 6.85 28.23
CA GLN A 15 -2.07 8.12 28.78
C GLN A 15 -3.42 8.58 28.19
N TYR A 16 -4.08 7.69 27.40
CA TYR A 16 -5.28 8.04 26.63
C TYR A 16 -6.53 7.30 27.13
N ASP A 17 -6.83 7.43 28.41
CA ASP A 17 -7.97 6.73 29.00
C ASP A 17 -9.29 7.52 28.88
N ASP A 18 -9.21 8.84 28.61
CA ASP A 18 -10.42 9.66 28.45
C ASP A 18 -11.02 9.47 27.04
N TYR A 19 -12.12 8.75 26.99
CA TYR A 19 -12.84 8.43 25.78
C TYR A 19 -14.08 9.32 25.58
N ARG A 20 -14.29 9.82 24.34
CA ARG A 20 -15.52 10.50 23.92
C ARG A 20 -16.09 9.85 22.67
N GLU A 21 -17.40 9.66 22.66
CA GLU A 21 -18.11 9.02 21.54
C GLU A 21 -18.63 10.02 20.47
N ASP A 22 -18.48 11.32 20.70
CA ASP A 22 -18.97 12.38 19.82
C ASP A 22 -18.08 12.67 18.60
N HIS A 23 -17.25 11.68 18.20
CA HIS A 23 -16.32 11.78 17.07
C HIS A 23 -17.01 12.07 15.72
N LEU A 24 -18.30 11.78 15.59
CA LEU A 24 -19.07 12.08 14.39
C LEU A 24 -19.32 13.58 14.19
N ASN A 25 -19.19 14.37 15.25
CA ASN A 25 -19.44 15.82 15.26
C ASN A 25 -18.17 16.66 15.17
N ILE A 26 -17.01 16.05 14.87
CA ILE A 26 -15.75 16.78 14.74
C ILE A 26 -15.78 17.62 13.46
N PRO A 27 -15.59 18.95 13.53
CA PRO A 27 -15.46 19.77 12.34
C PRO A 27 -14.26 19.34 11.49
N VAL A 28 -14.42 19.36 10.17
CA VAL A 28 -13.36 18.97 9.22
C VAL A 28 -12.10 19.84 9.35
N THR A 29 -12.25 21.05 9.86
CA THR A 29 -11.17 22.01 10.09
C THR A 29 -10.38 21.77 11.36
N ASP A 30 -10.89 20.97 12.28
CA ASP A 30 -10.23 20.71 13.55
C ASP A 30 -9.04 19.77 13.39
N LEU A 31 -7.98 20.07 14.14
CA LEU A 31 -6.80 19.22 14.18
C LEU A 31 -7.09 17.93 14.96
N VAL A 32 -7.04 16.80 14.26
CA VAL A 32 -7.16 15.47 14.83
C VAL A 32 -5.87 14.71 14.56
N PHE A 33 -5.31 14.06 15.56
CA PHE A 33 -4.19 13.15 15.37
C PHE A 33 -4.61 11.71 15.72
N ARG A 34 -3.91 10.73 15.17
CA ARG A 34 -4.25 9.33 15.35
C ARG A 34 -3.07 8.51 15.85
N ILE A 35 -3.38 7.50 16.64
CA ILE A 35 -2.41 6.53 17.16
C ILE A 35 -2.88 5.13 16.80
N MET A 36 -1.98 4.34 16.20
CA MET A 36 -2.26 2.96 15.90
C MET A 36 -2.33 2.13 17.20
N THR A 37 -3.44 1.46 17.41
CA THR A 37 -3.67 0.61 18.57
C THR A 37 -4.67 -0.49 18.24
N TYR A 38 -4.47 -1.65 18.85
CA TYR A 38 -5.34 -2.83 18.66
C TYR A 38 -6.32 -3.02 19.81
N ASP A 39 -6.33 -2.13 20.83
CA ASP A 39 -7.06 -2.30 22.07
C ASP A 39 -8.58 -2.36 21.89
N HIS A 40 -9.10 -1.71 20.84
CA HIS A 40 -10.52 -1.66 20.53
C HIS A 40 -11.00 -2.70 19.51
N ILE A 41 -10.11 -3.58 19.06
CA ILE A 41 -10.47 -4.69 18.17
C ILE A 41 -10.97 -5.85 19.06
N PRO A 42 -12.11 -6.48 18.72
CA PRO A 42 -12.65 -7.59 19.49
C PRO A 42 -11.63 -8.70 19.71
N ASP A 43 -11.64 -9.29 20.90
CA ASP A 43 -10.87 -10.48 21.18
C ASP A 43 -11.56 -11.68 20.55
N GLU A 44 -10.82 -12.37 19.66
CA GLU A 44 -11.25 -13.62 19.07
C GLU A 44 -10.30 -14.74 19.45
N GLU A 45 -10.82 -15.97 19.52
CA GLU A 45 -10.02 -17.13 19.85
C GLU A 45 -8.78 -17.24 18.97
N GLY A 46 -7.62 -17.41 19.58
CA GLY A 46 -6.32 -17.47 18.93
C GLY A 46 -5.70 -16.12 18.51
N ARG A 47 -6.29 -14.98 18.88
CA ARG A 47 -5.63 -13.67 18.76
C ARG A 47 -4.48 -13.58 19.76
N LYS A 48 -3.37 -12.95 19.35
CA LYS A 48 -2.26 -12.66 20.27
C LYS A 48 -2.69 -11.63 21.32
N LEU A 49 -2.23 -11.81 22.54
CA LEU A 49 -2.51 -10.89 23.67
C LEU A 49 -2.09 -9.45 23.38
N ASN A 50 -0.96 -9.25 22.70
CA ASN A 50 -0.44 -7.93 22.32
C ASN A 50 -0.15 -7.89 20.81
N PRO A 51 -1.17 -7.78 19.94
CA PRO A 51 -0.96 -7.73 18.51
C PRO A 51 -0.18 -6.48 18.11
N LYS A 52 0.85 -6.65 17.29
CA LYS A 52 1.70 -5.58 16.75
C LYS A 52 1.42 -5.29 15.29
N THR A 53 0.79 -6.23 14.60
CA THR A 53 0.47 -6.14 13.17
C THR A 53 -0.98 -6.57 12.92
N VAL A 54 -1.52 -6.20 11.76
CA VAL A 54 -2.85 -6.65 11.32
C VAL A 54 -2.93 -8.18 11.25
N ALA A 55 -1.84 -8.85 10.88
CA ALA A 55 -1.78 -10.31 10.81
C ALA A 55 -1.86 -10.99 12.19
N ASP A 56 -1.55 -10.28 13.25
CA ASP A 56 -1.64 -10.81 14.63
C ASP A 56 -3.08 -10.81 15.16
N THR A 57 -4.03 -10.18 14.45
CA THR A 57 -5.45 -10.21 14.76
C THR A 57 -6.13 -11.32 13.96
N LYS A 58 -7.09 -12.03 14.56
CA LYS A 58 -7.92 -12.99 13.82
C LYS A 58 -8.96 -12.30 12.95
N VAL A 59 -9.40 -11.11 13.37
CA VAL A 59 -10.31 -10.27 12.58
C VAL A 59 -9.60 -9.76 11.33
N LYS A 60 -10.18 -9.99 10.17
CA LYS A 60 -9.65 -9.51 8.89
C LYS A 60 -9.90 -8.00 8.74
N LEU A 61 -8.93 -7.19 9.17
CA LEU A 61 -9.00 -5.74 9.05
C LEU A 61 -8.57 -5.29 7.65
N ASN A 62 -9.23 -4.24 7.12
CA ASN A 62 -8.90 -3.64 5.81
C ASN A 62 -7.67 -2.73 5.90
N PHE A 63 -7.43 -2.16 7.09
CA PHE A 63 -6.31 -1.26 7.38
C PHE A 63 -5.97 -1.33 8.87
N PRO A 64 -4.78 -0.86 9.29
CA PRO A 64 -4.39 -0.85 10.70
C PRO A 64 -5.38 -0.07 11.56
N PRO A 65 -5.71 -0.55 12.77
CA PRO A 65 -6.66 0.11 13.64
C PRO A 65 -6.04 1.35 14.30
N PHE A 66 -6.82 2.42 14.37
CA PHE A 66 -6.42 3.70 14.95
C PHE A 66 -7.46 4.20 15.95
N LYS A 67 -6.98 4.87 16.99
CA LYS A 67 -7.76 5.79 17.80
C LYS A 67 -7.43 7.22 17.39
N HIS A 68 -8.45 8.06 17.31
CA HIS A 68 -8.34 9.45 16.92
C HIS A 68 -8.48 10.35 18.13
N TYR A 69 -7.58 11.32 18.26
CA TYR A 69 -7.50 12.21 19.40
C TYR A 69 -7.56 13.67 18.96
N LYS A 70 -8.14 14.49 19.83
CA LYS A 70 -8.12 15.94 19.75
C LYS A 70 -7.56 16.50 21.05
N LEU A 71 -7.02 17.70 21.02
CA LEU A 71 -6.56 18.39 22.21
C LEU A 71 -7.69 19.29 22.76
N ASP A 72 -7.90 19.26 24.06
CA ASP A 72 -8.78 20.21 24.75
C ASP A 72 -8.11 21.59 24.88
N LYS A 73 -8.81 22.54 25.53
CA LYS A 73 -8.29 23.89 25.78
C LYS A 73 -7.02 23.90 26.64
N ASN A 74 -6.78 22.84 27.41
CA ASN A 74 -5.63 22.67 28.30
C ASN A 74 -4.51 21.87 27.66
N ASN A 75 -4.58 21.65 26.32
CA ASN A 75 -3.69 20.77 25.58
C ASN A 75 -3.71 19.29 26.04
N LYS A 76 -4.74 18.85 26.77
CA LYS A 76 -4.91 17.45 27.16
C LYS A 76 -5.55 16.68 26.01
N PRO A 77 -4.97 15.53 25.57
CA PRO A 77 -5.58 14.72 24.53
C PRO A 77 -6.81 13.98 25.06
N TYR A 78 -7.87 13.96 24.25
CA TYR A 78 -9.03 13.13 24.48
C TYR A 78 -9.41 12.37 23.21
N GLU A 79 -9.92 11.17 23.38
CA GLU A 79 -10.32 10.32 22.26
C GLU A 79 -11.64 10.83 21.67
N VAL A 80 -11.66 11.03 20.35
CA VAL A 80 -12.82 11.51 19.59
C VAL A 80 -13.37 10.45 18.63
N GLY A 81 -12.66 9.36 18.42
CA GLY A 81 -13.13 8.30 17.56
C GLY A 81 -12.17 7.12 17.44
N ARG A 82 -12.69 6.03 16.91
CA ARG A 82 -11.94 4.81 16.60
C ARG A 82 -12.21 4.38 15.18
N SER A 83 -11.19 3.86 14.52
CA SER A 83 -11.40 3.17 13.24
C SER A 83 -12.17 1.85 13.47
N HIS A 84 -12.85 1.36 12.45
CA HIS A 84 -13.65 0.13 12.52
C HIS A 84 -14.80 0.16 13.56
N HIS A 85 -15.31 1.35 13.88
CA HIS A 85 -16.49 1.51 14.72
C HIS A 85 -17.58 2.27 13.96
N ALA A 86 -18.78 1.72 13.96
CA ALA A 86 -20.01 2.42 13.61
C ALA A 86 -20.56 3.01 14.90
N GLY A 87 -20.76 4.24 15.08
CA GLY A 87 -21.31 4.88 16.30
C GLY A 87 -21.67 3.94 17.48
N HIS A 88 -21.89 4.43 18.65
CA HIS A 88 -22.24 3.61 19.82
C HIS A 88 -21.28 2.44 20.18
N ASN A 89 -19.98 2.59 19.88
CA ASN A 89 -18.96 1.58 20.19
C ASN A 89 -19.14 0.20 19.51
N GLN A 90 -19.92 0.11 18.44
CA GLN A 90 -20.07 -1.14 17.71
C GLN A 90 -18.94 -1.34 16.70
N PHE A 91 -18.21 -2.44 16.85
CA PHE A 91 -17.21 -2.84 15.88
C PHE A 91 -17.84 -3.11 14.51
N SER A 92 -17.27 -2.54 13.45
CA SER A 92 -17.75 -2.71 12.09
C SER A 92 -16.59 -2.65 11.08
N LEU A 93 -16.49 -3.66 10.24
CA LEU A 93 -15.56 -3.70 9.10
C LEU A 93 -15.99 -2.80 7.94
N ASP A 94 -17.24 -2.33 7.92
CA ASP A 94 -17.75 -1.44 6.88
C ASP A 94 -17.23 -0.01 6.98
N HIS A 95 -16.70 0.39 8.13
CA HIS A 95 -16.00 1.65 8.29
C HIS A 95 -14.62 1.62 7.62
N GLY A 96 -14.24 2.75 7.01
CA GLY A 96 -12.99 2.88 6.31
C GLY A 96 -13.07 2.50 4.83
N LYS A 97 -14.24 2.59 4.22
CA LYS A 97 -14.37 2.55 2.75
C LYS A 97 -13.72 3.79 2.13
N ILE A 98 -13.08 3.58 0.99
CA ILE A 98 -12.49 4.67 0.21
C ILE A 98 -13.61 5.60 -0.26
N THR A 99 -13.46 6.90 0.02
CA THR A 99 -14.42 7.90 -0.46
C THR A 99 -14.30 8.06 -1.98
N PRO A 100 -15.38 8.44 -2.70
CA PRO A 100 -15.32 8.69 -4.14
C PRO A 100 -14.26 9.73 -4.52
N LYS A 101 -14.04 10.75 -3.69
CA LYS A 101 -13.00 11.76 -3.90
C LYS A 101 -11.60 11.13 -3.88
N LEU A 102 -11.31 10.27 -2.91
CA LEU A 102 -10.02 9.58 -2.80
C LEU A 102 -9.84 8.56 -3.94
N ALA A 103 -10.89 7.82 -4.31
CA ALA A 103 -10.86 6.90 -5.43
C ALA A 103 -10.51 7.62 -6.76
N ASN A 104 -11.14 8.77 -7.02
CA ASN A 104 -10.83 9.60 -8.19
C ASN A 104 -9.38 10.14 -8.17
N MET A 105 -8.84 10.45 -6.99
CA MET A 105 -7.44 10.84 -6.85
C MET A 105 -6.49 9.68 -7.21
N PHE A 106 -6.79 8.45 -6.77
CA PHE A 106 -6.01 7.27 -7.12
C PHE A 106 -6.05 6.97 -8.61
N ILE A 107 -7.23 7.04 -9.24
CA ILE A 107 -7.36 6.87 -10.70
C ILE A 107 -6.45 7.85 -11.45
N LYS A 108 -6.56 9.14 -11.13
CA LYS A 108 -5.72 10.18 -11.76
C LYS A 108 -4.23 9.97 -11.51
N LEU A 109 -3.86 9.49 -10.32
CA LEU A 109 -2.47 9.22 -9.97
C LEU A 109 -1.92 8.04 -10.80
N CYS A 110 -2.66 6.93 -10.93
CA CYS A 110 -2.28 5.78 -11.76
C CYS A 110 -2.14 6.17 -13.24
N GLN A 111 -3.12 6.91 -13.78
CA GLN A 111 -3.09 7.40 -15.16
C GLN A 111 -1.84 8.24 -15.43
N ARG A 112 -1.57 9.25 -14.60
CA ARG A 112 -0.39 10.10 -14.73
C ARG A 112 0.92 9.33 -14.57
N TYR A 113 0.92 8.29 -13.74
CA TYR A 113 2.10 7.45 -13.57
C TYR A 113 2.36 6.61 -14.82
N GLY A 114 1.33 6.05 -15.44
CA GLY A 114 1.40 5.28 -16.68
C GLY A 114 1.91 6.07 -17.90
N THR A 115 1.75 7.41 -17.91
CA THR A 115 2.26 8.27 -19.00
C THR A 115 3.76 8.59 -18.90
N ARG A 116 4.44 8.21 -17.83
CA ARG A 116 5.89 8.42 -17.70
C ARG A 116 6.67 7.68 -18.79
N SER A 117 7.80 8.24 -19.21
CA SER A 117 8.62 7.74 -20.31
C SER A 117 9.02 6.27 -20.18
N ASN A 118 9.27 5.82 -18.97
CA ASN A 118 9.65 4.43 -18.67
C ASN A 118 8.47 3.43 -18.68
N TRP A 119 7.23 3.90 -18.77
CA TRP A 119 6.03 3.04 -18.72
C TRP A 119 5.14 3.12 -19.96
N ARG A 120 5.08 4.30 -20.61
CA ARG A 120 4.14 4.57 -21.72
C ARG A 120 4.31 3.68 -22.96
N GLY A 121 5.45 3.01 -23.12
CA GLY A 121 5.73 2.18 -24.29
C GLY A 121 5.23 0.72 -24.19
N TYR A 122 4.73 0.31 -23.04
CA TYR A 122 4.24 -1.07 -22.87
C TYR A 122 2.81 -1.22 -23.35
N THR A 123 2.53 -2.27 -24.11
CA THR A 123 1.19 -2.60 -24.63
C THR A 123 0.21 -2.97 -23.53
N TYR A 124 0.70 -3.45 -22.39
CA TYR A 124 -0.06 -3.81 -21.19
C TYR A 124 -0.05 -2.70 -20.11
N ASN A 125 0.14 -1.45 -20.51
CA ASN A 125 0.14 -0.30 -19.59
C ASN A 125 -1.18 -0.15 -18.83
N ASP A 126 -2.32 -0.41 -19.50
CA ASP A 126 -3.64 -0.34 -18.87
C ASP A 126 -3.82 -1.41 -17.79
N GLU A 127 -3.25 -2.60 -17.98
CA GLU A 127 -3.21 -3.64 -16.97
C GLU A 127 -2.36 -3.23 -15.77
N MET A 128 -1.19 -2.62 -16.02
CA MET A 128 -0.34 -2.05 -14.96
C MET A 128 -1.12 -1.03 -14.12
N GLN A 129 -1.87 -0.13 -14.77
CA GLN A 129 -2.70 0.87 -14.09
C GLN A 129 -3.83 0.20 -13.29
N GLY A 130 -4.51 -0.79 -13.86
CA GLY A 130 -5.57 -1.56 -13.21
C GLY A 130 -5.08 -2.26 -11.95
N GLN A 131 -3.94 -2.95 -12.02
CA GLN A 131 -3.31 -3.61 -10.88
C GLN A 131 -2.87 -2.61 -9.79
N ALA A 132 -2.33 -1.46 -10.19
CA ALA A 132 -1.97 -0.41 -9.24
C ALA A 132 -3.20 0.18 -8.53
N LEU A 133 -4.29 0.39 -9.28
CA LEU A 133 -5.54 0.88 -8.71
C LEU A 133 -6.14 -0.13 -7.72
N LEU A 134 -6.13 -1.42 -8.07
CA LEU A 134 -6.56 -2.50 -7.18
C LEU A 134 -5.73 -2.50 -5.90
N GLN A 135 -4.41 -2.41 -6.01
CA GLN A 135 -3.52 -2.36 -4.86
C GLN A 135 -3.78 -1.13 -3.99
N LEU A 136 -3.94 0.05 -4.59
CA LEU A 136 -4.28 1.28 -3.87
C LEU A 136 -5.64 1.18 -3.16
N SER A 137 -6.61 0.50 -3.75
CA SER A 137 -7.91 0.28 -3.11
C SER A 137 -7.80 -0.54 -1.82
N GLN A 138 -6.84 -1.45 -1.76
CA GLN A 138 -6.59 -2.30 -0.60
C GLN A 138 -5.77 -1.62 0.50
N ILE A 139 -4.76 -0.83 0.11
CA ILE A 139 -3.80 -0.27 1.06
C ILE A 139 -3.89 1.24 1.24
N GLY A 140 -4.71 1.93 0.45
CA GLY A 140 -4.77 3.39 0.45
C GLY A 140 -5.12 4.02 1.79
N LEU A 141 -5.86 3.30 2.64
CA LEU A 141 -6.19 3.72 4.00
C LEU A 141 -5.17 3.26 5.06
N GLN A 142 -4.12 2.53 4.66
CA GLN A 142 -3.10 2.01 5.56
C GLN A 142 -1.95 2.99 5.79
N PHE A 143 -1.96 4.15 5.13
CA PHE A 143 -0.94 5.16 5.35
C PHE A 143 -0.93 5.59 6.82
N ASP A 144 0.25 5.54 7.42
CA ASP A 144 0.47 5.84 8.84
C ASP A 144 1.29 7.12 8.96
N GLU A 145 0.63 8.21 9.36
CA GLU A 145 1.25 9.52 9.53
C GLU A 145 2.27 9.56 10.67
N SER A 146 2.23 8.58 11.59
CA SER A 146 3.23 8.48 12.65
C SER A 146 4.61 8.04 12.12
N LYS A 147 4.62 7.36 10.97
CA LYS A 147 5.84 6.84 10.33
C LYS A 147 6.33 7.71 9.18
N SER A 148 5.45 8.42 8.51
CA SER A 148 5.80 9.23 7.34
C SER A 148 4.89 10.44 7.20
N GLN A 149 5.46 11.57 6.78
CA GLN A 149 4.70 12.80 6.49
C GLN A 149 4.30 12.91 5.02
N ASN A 150 4.78 11.99 4.16
CA ASN A 150 4.56 12.08 2.72
C ASN A 150 3.67 10.95 2.18
N PRO A 151 2.34 11.13 2.16
CA PRO A 151 1.43 10.13 1.60
C PRO A 151 1.64 9.92 0.10
N PHE A 152 2.09 10.95 -0.62
CA PHE A 152 2.35 10.84 -2.05
C PHE A 152 3.48 9.85 -2.35
N ALA A 153 4.56 9.87 -1.57
CA ALA A 153 5.66 8.91 -1.71
C ALA A 153 5.16 7.47 -1.45
N TYR A 154 4.32 7.28 -0.44
CA TYR A 154 3.72 5.98 -0.12
C TYR A 154 2.88 5.42 -1.28
N TYR A 155 1.99 6.24 -1.86
CA TYR A 155 1.16 5.81 -2.98
C TYR A 155 1.95 5.60 -4.27
N THR A 156 2.92 6.45 -4.57
CA THR A 156 3.76 6.27 -5.76
C THR A 156 4.67 5.05 -5.67
N ALA A 157 5.19 4.72 -4.49
CA ALA A 157 5.93 3.47 -4.27
C ALA A 157 5.03 2.24 -4.53
N THR A 158 3.79 2.28 -4.06
CA THR A 158 2.81 1.22 -4.32
C THR A 158 2.54 1.04 -5.81
N ILE A 159 2.35 2.14 -6.54
CA ILE A 159 2.14 2.09 -8.00
C ILE A 159 3.37 1.50 -8.69
N THR A 160 4.57 1.97 -8.33
CA THR A 160 5.83 1.44 -8.88
C THR A 160 5.93 -0.08 -8.69
N ASN A 161 5.67 -0.56 -7.48
CA ASN A 161 5.72 -1.98 -7.16
C ASN A 161 4.70 -2.79 -7.98
N SER A 162 3.48 -2.26 -8.15
CA SER A 162 2.44 -2.90 -8.96
C SER A 162 2.83 -2.97 -10.43
N PHE A 163 3.35 -1.89 -11.00
CA PHE A 163 3.82 -1.83 -12.38
C PHE A 163 4.98 -2.81 -12.62
N THR A 164 5.96 -2.82 -11.72
CA THR A 164 7.09 -3.76 -11.78
C THR A 164 6.63 -5.21 -11.68
N ARG A 165 5.63 -5.49 -10.85
CA ARG A 165 5.05 -6.84 -10.71
C ARG A 165 4.44 -7.31 -12.03
N VAL A 166 3.62 -6.48 -12.69
CA VAL A 166 3.02 -6.81 -13.99
C VAL A 166 4.11 -7.00 -15.06
N LEU A 167 5.09 -6.09 -15.10
CA LEU A 167 6.23 -6.19 -16.02
C LEU A 167 6.98 -7.52 -15.85
N ASN A 168 7.27 -7.93 -14.62
CA ASN A 168 7.98 -9.18 -14.35
C ASN A 168 7.12 -10.40 -14.72
N MET A 169 5.81 -10.33 -14.51
CA MET A 169 4.88 -11.39 -14.92
C MET A 169 4.86 -11.53 -16.45
N GLU A 170 4.75 -10.41 -17.18
CA GLU A 170 4.75 -10.44 -18.65
C GLU A 170 6.09 -10.93 -19.23
N LYS A 171 7.23 -10.52 -18.65
CA LYS A 171 8.54 -11.07 -19.04
C LYS A 171 8.62 -12.59 -18.81
N LYS A 172 8.09 -13.08 -17.68
CA LYS A 172 8.03 -14.52 -17.41
C LYS A 172 7.16 -15.25 -18.43
N ASN A 173 5.99 -14.68 -18.75
CA ASN A 173 5.09 -15.25 -19.74
C ASN A 173 5.73 -15.28 -21.14
N GLN A 174 6.46 -14.22 -21.52
CA GLN A 174 7.19 -14.16 -22.78
C GLN A 174 8.28 -15.25 -22.83
N ASN A 175 9.09 -15.38 -21.78
CA ASN A 175 10.12 -16.41 -21.72
C ASN A 175 9.51 -17.83 -21.84
N LEU A 176 8.39 -18.08 -21.14
CA LEU A 176 7.71 -19.37 -21.23
C LEU A 176 7.20 -19.65 -22.65
N ARG A 177 6.63 -18.66 -23.33
CA ARG A 177 6.22 -18.79 -24.73
C ARG A 177 7.41 -19.10 -25.64
N ASP A 178 8.53 -18.39 -25.47
CA ASP A 178 9.74 -18.59 -26.23
C ASP A 178 10.31 -20.01 -26.03
N ASP A 179 10.36 -20.49 -24.79
CA ASP A 179 10.81 -21.86 -24.46
C ASP A 179 9.91 -22.91 -25.13
N LEU A 180 8.59 -22.71 -25.14
CA LEU A 180 7.66 -23.65 -25.82
C LEU A 180 7.81 -23.59 -27.34
N LEU A 181 8.06 -22.44 -27.95
CA LEU A 181 8.31 -22.30 -29.37
C LEU A 181 9.61 -23.01 -29.78
N GLU A 182 10.69 -22.84 -29.02
CA GLU A 182 11.95 -23.51 -29.25
C GLU A 182 11.80 -25.05 -29.14
N GLN A 183 11.07 -25.56 -28.13
CA GLN A 183 10.76 -26.97 -27.98
C GLN A 183 9.95 -27.54 -29.16
N ALA A 184 9.07 -26.73 -29.72
CA ALA A 184 8.26 -27.10 -30.88
C ALA A 184 9.02 -26.97 -32.23
N GLY A 185 10.29 -26.58 -32.21
CA GLY A 185 11.07 -26.27 -33.41
C GLY A 185 10.65 -25.01 -34.15
N ALA A 186 9.89 -24.14 -33.52
CA ALA A 186 9.47 -22.85 -34.06
C ALA A 186 10.42 -21.73 -33.63
N MET A 187 10.37 -20.60 -34.33
CA MET A 187 11.23 -19.45 -33.99
C MET A 187 10.68 -18.71 -32.77
N PRO A 188 11.51 -18.45 -31.74
CA PRO A 188 11.13 -17.67 -30.59
C PRO A 188 11.05 -16.16 -30.93
N SER A 189 10.68 -15.34 -29.98
CA SER A 189 10.61 -13.88 -30.15
C SER A 189 11.96 -13.29 -30.60
N LEU A 190 11.90 -12.15 -31.31
CA LEU A 190 13.10 -11.46 -31.79
C LEU A 190 14.08 -11.14 -30.64
N THR A 191 13.56 -10.75 -29.48
CA THR A 191 14.37 -10.47 -28.28
C THR A 191 15.15 -11.71 -27.84
N ARG A 192 14.54 -12.88 -27.87
CA ARG A 192 15.19 -14.16 -27.54
C ARG A 192 16.24 -14.53 -28.56
N GLN A 193 15.94 -14.35 -29.86
CA GLN A 193 16.90 -14.60 -30.94
C GLN A 193 18.16 -13.71 -30.83
N MET A 194 17.97 -12.42 -30.55
CA MET A 194 19.08 -11.51 -30.32
C MET A 194 19.94 -11.94 -29.13
N LYS A 195 19.31 -12.30 -28.02
CA LYS A 195 20.01 -12.76 -26.83
C LYS A 195 20.82 -14.05 -27.12
N ASN A 196 20.23 -15.02 -27.78
CA ASN A 196 20.92 -16.26 -28.16
C ASN A 196 22.13 -15.97 -29.08
N SER A 197 22.00 -15.03 -30.01
CA SER A 197 23.13 -14.65 -30.89
C SER A 197 24.26 -13.95 -30.13
N GLU A 198 23.95 -13.09 -29.17
CA GLU A 198 24.93 -12.44 -28.30
C GLU A 198 25.66 -13.44 -27.41
N GLU A 199 24.94 -14.42 -26.85
CA GLU A 199 25.56 -15.47 -26.04
C GLU A 199 26.50 -16.34 -26.87
N LEU A 200 26.14 -16.71 -28.10
CA LEU A 200 26.98 -17.45 -29.01
C LEU A 200 28.27 -16.69 -29.38
N ALA A 201 28.12 -15.39 -29.71
CA ALA A 201 29.28 -14.55 -30.02
C ALA A 201 30.25 -14.43 -28.82
N THR A 202 29.70 -14.36 -27.59
CA THR A 202 30.52 -14.30 -26.38
C THR A 202 31.28 -15.62 -26.13
N ILE A 203 30.66 -16.78 -26.41
CA ILE A 203 31.30 -18.09 -26.28
C ILE A 203 32.43 -18.25 -27.29
N GLU A 204 32.19 -17.82 -28.56
CA GLU A 204 33.21 -17.87 -29.61
C GLU A 204 34.42 -17.00 -29.29
N GLN A 205 34.20 -15.81 -28.71
CA GLN A 205 35.28 -14.93 -28.27
C GLN A 205 36.14 -15.60 -27.18
N LYS A 206 35.52 -16.17 -26.16
CA LYS A 206 36.23 -16.83 -25.06
C LYS A 206 37.05 -18.05 -25.58
N GLN A 207 36.53 -18.84 -26.52
CA GLN A 207 37.24 -19.95 -27.12
C GLN A 207 38.44 -19.49 -27.98
N LYS A 208 38.43 -18.28 -28.49
CA LYS A 208 39.56 -17.68 -29.22
C LYS A 208 40.66 -17.16 -28.33
N GLU A 209 40.28 -16.69 -27.12
CA GLU A 209 41.23 -16.18 -26.10
C GLU A 209 41.97 -17.31 -25.35
N GLU A 210 41.38 -18.50 -25.32
CA GLU A 210 41.98 -19.70 -24.67
C GLU A 210 42.88 -20.53 -25.60
N LYS A 211 43.02 -20.14 -26.86
CA LYS A 211 43.91 -20.76 -27.85
C LYS A 211 45.14 -19.91 -28.15
#